data_816bafc7f3c551d096101f80b696a3f8
#
_entry.id   816bafc7f3c551d096101f80b696a3f8
#
_cell.length_a   1.000
_cell.length_b   1.000
_cell.length_c   1.000
_cell.angle_alpha   90.00
_cell.angle_beta   90.00
_cell.angle_gamma   90.00
#
_symmetry.space_group_name_H-M   'P 1'
#
loop_
_entity.id
_entity.type
_entity.pdbx_description
1 polymer ?
#
loop_
_entity_poly.entity_id
_entity_poly.type
_entity_poly.pdbx_seq_one_letter_code
_entity_poly.pdbx_strand_id
1 'polypeptide(L)'
;ANTAFGGAASFLVLEAVGATLLVRYGFTNAALAILATGLVIFLAGLPISLCAARHGVDMDLLTRGAGFGYIGSTITSLIYASFTFIFFALEAVVMAYALELAFDIPLAWGYLVCAAVVLPLVTHGVTVISRLQVWTQPLWALMLVTPYVFVFRENPGVLDGLVGYGGERGLTAFDPLAFGAAMTVGIALITQMGEQADYLRFMPEQTRENRWRWWAGVVAGGPGWVVPGVLKMLGGALLAYLAIRHMVPVERAVDPNQMYLAAYEYVFPHYGWAVAATALFVV
;
A
#
# COMPACT_ATOMS: atom_id res chain seq x y z
N ALA A 1 -6.84 -10.94 -9.62
CA ALA A 1 -6.10 -9.77 -10.11
C ALA A 1 -6.74 -8.47 -9.61
N ASN A 2 -8.05 -8.29 -9.81
CA ASN A 2 -8.75 -7.07 -9.39
C ASN A 2 -8.63 -6.80 -7.88
N THR A 3 -8.85 -7.81 -7.05
CA THR A 3 -8.79 -7.68 -5.59
C THR A 3 -7.38 -7.35 -5.10
N ALA A 4 -6.35 -7.99 -5.65
CA ALA A 4 -4.96 -7.74 -5.29
C ALA A 4 -4.52 -6.32 -5.70
N PHE A 5 -4.89 -5.89 -6.91
CA PHE A 5 -4.53 -4.57 -7.42
C PHE A 5 -5.32 -3.46 -6.72
N GLY A 6 -6.62 -3.68 -6.50
CA GLY A 6 -7.49 -2.73 -5.81
C GLY A 6 -7.10 -2.53 -4.36
N GLY A 7 -6.78 -3.61 -3.65
CA GLY A 7 -6.28 -3.54 -2.29
C GLY A 7 -4.99 -2.73 -2.18
N ALA A 8 -4.01 -2.98 -3.06
CA ALA A 8 -2.78 -2.20 -3.07
C ALA A 8 -3.01 -0.72 -3.45
N ALA A 9 -3.97 -0.44 -4.34
CA ALA A 9 -4.27 0.92 -4.78
C ALA A 9 -4.91 1.77 -3.67
N SER A 10 -5.82 1.21 -2.88
CA SER A 10 -6.51 1.91 -1.79
C SER A 10 -5.72 1.95 -0.47
N PHE A 11 -4.68 1.14 -0.31
CA PHE A 11 -3.96 0.96 0.95
C PHE A 11 -3.00 2.13 1.24
N LEU A 12 -3.47 3.15 1.96
CA LEU A 12 -2.75 4.41 2.21
C LEU A 12 -1.53 4.29 3.15
N VAL A 13 -1.43 3.22 3.92
CA VAL A 13 -0.24 2.95 4.77
C VAL A 13 1.03 2.82 3.94
N LEU A 14 0.95 2.43 2.65
CA LEU A 14 2.12 2.38 1.78
C LEU A 14 2.75 3.76 1.56
N GLU A 15 1.95 4.81 1.40
CA GLU A 15 2.44 6.19 1.33
C GLU A 15 3.10 6.60 2.65
N ALA A 16 2.49 6.26 3.78
CA ALA A 16 3.07 6.54 5.11
C ALA A 16 4.42 5.86 5.30
N VAL A 17 4.57 4.62 4.85
CA VAL A 17 5.87 3.91 4.87
C VAL A 17 6.88 4.63 4.00
N GLY A 18 6.54 4.96 2.75
CA GLY A 18 7.43 5.70 1.84
C GLY A 18 7.85 7.05 2.40
N ALA A 19 6.92 7.80 2.98
CA ALA A 19 7.16 9.07 3.65
C ALA A 19 8.13 8.91 4.84
N THR A 20 7.90 7.91 5.69
CA THR A 20 8.76 7.62 6.84
C THR A 20 10.18 7.26 6.41
N LEU A 21 10.33 6.47 5.35
CA LEU A 21 11.65 6.13 4.82
C LEU A 21 12.37 7.36 4.28
N LEU A 22 11.67 8.22 3.54
CA LEU A 22 12.23 9.48 3.06
C LEU A 22 12.74 10.36 4.20
N VAL A 23 11.88 10.61 5.18
CA VAL A 23 12.18 11.50 6.32
C VAL A 23 13.38 11.00 7.11
N ARG A 24 13.44 9.71 7.39
CA ARG A 24 14.53 9.14 8.22
C ARG A 24 15.85 8.94 7.50
N TYR A 25 15.81 8.53 6.23
CA TYR A 25 17.00 8.02 5.54
C TYR A 25 17.40 8.81 4.29
N GLY A 26 16.63 9.85 3.93
CA GLY A 26 16.84 10.62 2.71
C GLY A 26 16.37 9.88 1.45
N PHE A 27 16.21 10.62 0.35
CA PHE A 27 15.59 10.08 -0.86
C PHE A 27 16.38 8.93 -1.48
N THR A 28 17.71 9.07 -1.61
CA THR A 28 18.55 8.07 -2.28
C THR A 28 18.42 6.71 -1.60
N ASN A 29 18.56 6.68 -0.27
CA ASN A 29 18.50 5.42 0.49
C ASN A 29 17.07 4.86 0.54
N ALA A 30 16.07 5.72 0.72
CA ALA A 30 14.67 5.33 0.73
C ALA A 30 14.24 4.74 -0.62
N ALA A 31 14.50 5.42 -1.73
CA ALA A 31 14.12 4.96 -3.06
C ALA A 31 14.79 3.64 -3.43
N LEU A 32 16.08 3.50 -3.18
CA LEU A 32 16.80 2.24 -3.42
C LEU A 32 16.25 1.10 -2.55
N ALA A 33 15.95 1.36 -1.29
CA ALA A 33 15.36 0.36 -0.39
C ALA A 33 13.95 -0.06 -0.82
N ILE A 34 13.11 0.88 -1.24
CA ILE A 34 11.76 0.61 -1.77
C ILE A 34 11.85 -0.28 -3.02
N LEU A 35 12.73 0.07 -3.96
CA LEU A 35 12.92 -0.71 -5.19
C LEU A 35 13.47 -2.11 -4.90
N ALA A 36 14.49 -2.22 -4.04
CA ALA A 36 15.07 -3.50 -3.67
C ALA A 36 14.07 -4.39 -2.93
N THR A 37 13.32 -3.82 -1.97
CA THR A 37 12.25 -4.52 -1.26
C THR A 37 11.17 -5.02 -2.23
N GLY A 38 10.71 -4.16 -3.13
CA GLY A 38 9.73 -4.52 -4.15
C GLY A 38 10.23 -5.69 -5.02
N LEU A 39 11.48 -5.63 -5.47
CA LEU A 39 12.08 -6.71 -6.26
C LEU A 39 12.12 -8.04 -5.48
N VAL A 40 12.56 -8.02 -4.22
CA VAL A 40 12.62 -9.21 -3.38
C VAL A 40 11.23 -9.81 -3.15
N ILE A 41 10.24 -8.99 -2.80
CA ILE A 41 8.87 -9.44 -2.55
C ILE A 41 8.25 -9.98 -3.84
N PHE A 42 8.46 -9.31 -4.97
CA PHE A 42 7.96 -9.78 -6.28
C PHE A 42 8.52 -11.14 -6.64
N LEU A 43 9.85 -11.31 -6.56
CA LEU A 43 10.53 -12.56 -6.90
C LEU A 43 10.18 -13.69 -5.94
N ALA A 44 10.06 -13.40 -4.65
CA ALA A 44 9.66 -14.39 -3.64
C ALA A 44 8.17 -14.78 -3.77
N GLY A 45 7.30 -13.82 -4.11
CA GLY A 45 5.88 -14.05 -4.30
C GLY A 45 5.52 -14.87 -5.54
N LEU A 46 6.35 -14.84 -6.58
CA LEU A 46 6.06 -15.50 -7.85
C LEU A 46 5.93 -17.04 -7.73
N PRO A 47 6.87 -17.78 -7.12
CA PRO A 47 6.74 -19.22 -6.95
C PRO A 47 5.56 -19.61 -6.04
N ILE A 48 5.28 -18.83 -5.00
CA ILE A 48 4.12 -19.03 -4.12
C ILE A 48 2.83 -18.93 -4.93
N SER A 49 2.70 -17.85 -5.70
CA SER A 49 1.55 -17.60 -6.58
C SER A 49 1.35 -18.70 -7.61
N LEU A 50 2.45 -19.17 -8.21
CA LEU A 50 2.41 -20.25 -9.19
C LEU A 50 1.96 -21.56 -8.57
N CYS A 51 2.44 -21.89 -7.37
CA CYS A 51 2.05 -23.09 -6.65
C CYS A 51 0.57 -23.04 -6.27
N ALA A 52 0.11 -21.95 -5.67
CA ALA A 52 -1.29 -21.76 -5.31
C ALA A 52 -2.23 -21.87 -6.52
N ALA A 53 -1.90 -21.23 -7.63
CA ALA A 53 -2.72 -21.25 -8.85
C ALA A 53 -2.76 -22.63 -9.53
N ARG A 54 -1.67 -23.40 -9.48
CA ARG A 54 -1.60 -24.73 -10.10
C ARG A 54 -2.33 -25.81 -9.30
N HIS A 55 -2.26 -25.71 -7.98
CA HIS A 55 -2.78 -26.74 -7.09
C HIS A 55 -4.11 -26.38 -6.43
N GLY A 56 -4.61 -25.15 -6.63
CA GLY A 56 -5.86 -24.67 -6.01
C GLY A 56 -5.78 -24.61 -4.48
N VAL A 57 -4.60 -24.31 -3.92
CA VAL A 57 -4.35 -24.33 -2.48
C VAL A 57 -4.25 -22.93 -1.92
N ASP A 58 -4.77 -22.73 -0.72
CA ASP A 58 -4.60 -21.53 0.08
C ASP A 58 -3.25 -21.55 0.84
N MET A 59 -3.00 -20.50 1.60
CA MET A 59 -1.76 -20.36 2.35
C MET A 59 -1.56 -21.48 3.37
N ASP A 60 -2.62 -21.91 4.10
CA ASP A 60 -2.52 -22.96 5.11
C ASP A 60 -2.12 -24.30 4.48
N LEU A 61 -2.78 -24.70 3.40
CA LEU A 61 -2.48 -25.93 2.69
C LEU A 61 -1.10 -25.88 2.01
N LEU A 62 -0.72 -24.73 1.48
CA LEU A 62 0.59 -24.54 0.85
C LEU A 62 1.72 -24.72 1.85
N THR A 63 1.64 -24.08 3.02
CA THR A 63 2.66 -24.21 4.07
C THR A 63 2.68 -25.61 4.67
N ARG A 64 1.51 -26.24 4.83
CA ARG A 64 1.40 -27.63 5.28
C ARG A 64 2.10 -28.60 4.33
N GLY A 65 1.89 -28.44 3.03
CA GLY A 65 2.52 -29.23 1.99
C GLY A 65 4.02 -28.92 1.80
N ALA A 66 4.46 -27.74 2.14
CA ALA A 66 5.87 -27.33 2.07
C ALA A 66 6.76 -27.93 3.19
N GLY A 67 6.21 -28.78 4.05
CA GLY A 67 6.97 -29.50 5.07
C GLY A 67 6.77 -29.00 6.51
N PHE A 68 5.98 -27.95 6.73
CA PHE A 68 5.66 -27.48 8.08
C PHE A 68 4.69 -28.41 8.83
N GLY A 69 3.97 -29.28 8.12
CA GLY A 69 2.97 -30.16 8.71
C GLY A 69 1.78 -29.42 9.30
N TYR A 70 0.92 -30.13 10.01
CA TYR A 70 -0.33 -29.56 10.53
C TYR A 70 -0.08 -28.48 11.60
N ILE A 71 0.78 -28.75 12.58
CA ILE A 71 1.09 -27.78 13.66
C ILE A 71 1.82 -26.57 13.10
N GLY A 72 2.82 -26.80 12.23
CA GLY A 72 3.58 -25.72 11.64
C GLY A 72 2.72 -24.80 10.75
N SER A 73 1.77 -25.35 9.97
CA SER A 73 0.86 -24.54 9.17
C SER A 73 -0.09 -23.70 10.05
N THR A 74 -0.51 -24.21 11.20
CA THR A 74 -1.29 -23.43 12.17
C THR A 74 -0.49 -22.24 12.70
N ILE A 75 0.80 -22.42 12.98
CA ILE A 75 1.68 -21.34 13.44
C ILE A 75 1.88 -20.30 12.34
N THR A 76 2.15 -20.72 11.09
CA THR A 76 2.30 -19.79 9.97
C THR A 76 1.03 -19.02 9.68
N SER A 77 -0.13 -19.67 9.78
CA SER A 77 -1.44 -18.99 9.64
C SER A 77 -1.69 -17.99 10.75
N LEU A 78 -1.26 -18.28 11.99
CA LEU A 78 -1.37 -17.33 13.10
C LEU A 78 -0.46 -16.09 12.89
N ILE A 79 0.77 -16.30 12.39
CA ILE A 79 1.69 -15.20 12.06
C ILE A 79 1.08 -14.32 10.97
N TYR A 80 0.53 -14.92 9.91
CA TYR A 80 -0.14 -14.21 8.84
C TYR A 80 -1.37 -13.45 9.32
N ALA A 81 -2.22 -14.06 10.14
CA ALA A 81 -3.38 -13.39 10.72
C ALA A 81 -2.97 -12.21 11.62
N SER A 82 -1.92 -12.37 12.42
CA SER A 82 -1.40 -11.29 13.26
C SER A 82 -0.90 -10.09 12.41
N PHE A 83 -0.20 -10.38 11.31
CA PHE A 83 0.19 -9.36 10.33
C PHE A 83 -1.03 -8.63 9.76
N THR A 84 -2.04 -9.37 9.31
CA THR A 84 -3.27 -8.80 8.74
C THR A 84 -4.00 -7.90 9.74
N PHE A 85 -4.08 -8.31 11.02
CA PHE A 85 -4.69 -7.48 12.07
C PHE A 85 -3.91 -6.19 12.34
N ILE A 86 -2.58 -6.24 12.34
CA ILE A 86 -1.75 -5.04 12.52
C ILE A 86 -1.99 -4.06 11.38
N PHE A 87 -1.98 -4.53 10.14
CA PHE A 87 -2.20 -3.67 8.97
C PHE A 87 -3.64 -3.14 8.91
N PHE A 88 -4.62 -3.95 9.27
CA PHE A 88 -6.00 -3.49 9.42
C PHE A 88 -6.10 -2.37 10.46
N ALA A 89 -5.42 -2.51 11.60
CA ALA A 89 -5.42 -1.47 12.63
C ALA A 89 -4.77 -0.17 12.13
N LEU A 90 -3.66 -0.26 11.38
CA LEU A 90 -3.00 0.92 10.80
C LEU A 90 -3.92 1.63 9.79
N GLU A 91 -4.61 0.88 8.94
CA GLU A 91 -5.54 1.45 7.98
C GLU A 91 -6.79 2.04 8.65
N ALA A 92 -7.27 1.41 9.73
CA ALA A 92 -8.35 1.96 10.53
C ALA A 92 -7.97 3.31 11.18
N VAL A 93 -6.70 3.51 11.54
CA VAL A 93 -6.21 4.81 12.01
C VAL A 93 -6.32 5.85 10.89
N VAL A 94 -5.86 5.53 9.68
CA VAL A 94 -5.95 6.43 8.52
C VAL A 94 -7.40 6.79 8.22
N MET A 95 -8.30 5.80 8.22
CA MET A 95 -9.75 6.02 8.03
C MET A 95 -10.35 6.91 9.12
N ALA A 96 -9.98 6.69 10.39
CA ALA A 96 -10.48 7.50 11.50
C ALA A 96 -10.01 8.96 11.40
N TYR A 97 -8.75 9.19 11.00
CA TYR A 97 -8.25 10.54 10.74
C TYR A 97 -8.95 11.20 9.54
N ALA A 98 -9.29 10.43 8.50
CA ALA A 98 -10.07 10.95 7.38
C ALA A 98 -11.49 11.38 7.82
N LEU A 99 -12.14 10.63 8.69
CA LEU A 99 -13.43 10.99 9.28
C LEU A 99 -13.34 12.23 10.20
N GLU A 100 -12.27 12.34 10.97
CA GLU A 100 -12.00 13.55 11.78
C GLU A 100 -11.82 14.77 10.87
N LEU A 101 -11.01 14.64 9.80
CA LEU A 101 -10.75 15.70 8.83
C LEU A 101 -12.02 16.14 8.08
N ALA A 102 -12.86 15.19 7.68
CA ALA A 102 -14.04 15.46 6.84
C ALA A 102 -15.26 15.90 7.65
N PHE A 103 -15.47 15.36 8.85
CA PHE A 103 -16.71 15.50 9.63
C PHE A 103 -16.49 15.95 11.08
N ASP A 104 -15.27 16.23 11.48
CA ASP A 104 -14.91 16.58 12.86
C ASP A 104 -15.34 15.51 13.89
N ILE A 105 -15.30 14.23 13.46
CA ILE A 105 -15.64 13.10 14.33
C ILE A 105 -14.41 12.73 15.17
N PRO A 106 -14.50 12.73 16.52
CA PRO A 106 -13.38 12.33 17.37
C PRO A 106 -12.88 10.92 17.04
N LEU A 107 -11.57 10.70 17.05
CA LEU A 107 -10.92 9.44 16.65
C LEU A 107 -11.56 8.19 17.28
N ALA A 108 -11.92 8.25 18.55
CA ALA A 108 -12.55 7.13 19.26
C ALA A 108 -13.86 6.68 18.60
N TRP A 109 -14.68 7.62 18.14
CA TRP A 109 -15.90 7.34 17.39
C TRP A 109 -15.59 6.96 15.95
N GLY A 110 -14.54 7.56 15.35
CA GLY A 110 -14.04 7.19 14.03
C GLY A 110 -13.72 5.69 13.93
N TYR A 111 -13.01 5.12 14.89
CA TYR A 111 -12.73 3.67 14.94
C TYR A 111 -13.99 2.81 15.02
N LEU A 112 -14.98 3.23 15.80
CA LEU A 112 -16.25 2.50 15.90
C LEU A 112 -17.03 2.54 14.57
N VAL A 113 -17.05 3.69 13.90
CA VAL A 113 -17.68 3.84 12.58
C VAL A 113 -16.98 2.95 11.56
N CYS A 114 -15.64 2.98 11.50
CA CYS A 114 -14.86 2.13 10.61
C CYS A 114 -15.16 0.64 10.85
N ALA A 115 -15.15 0.20 12.10
CA ALA A 115 -15.48 -1.18 12.44
C ALA A 115 -16.91 -1.56 12.03
N ALA A 116 -17.88 -0.69 12.29
CA ALA A 116 -19.29 -0.92 11.94
C ALA A 116 -19.52 -1.02 10.42
N VAL A 117 -18.72 -0.33 9.60
CA VAL A 117 -18.79 -0.39 8.14
C VAL A 117 -18.03 -1.58 7.59
N VAL A 118 -16.82 -1.82 8.06
CA VAL A 118 -15.92 -2.85 7.49
C VAL A 118 -16.33 -4.26 7.89
N LEU A 119 -16.74 -4.50 9.14
CA LEU A 119 -17.10 -5.84 9.60
C LEU A 119 -18.23 -6.49 8.77
N PRO A 120 -19.35 -5.81 8.44
CA PRO A 120 -20.37 -6.37 7.57
C PRO A 120 -19.82 -6.68 6.16
N LEU A 121 -18.97 -5.82 5.59
CA LEU A 121 -18.38 -6.06 4.26
C LEU A 121 -17.53 -7.32 4.25
N VAL A 122 -16.69 -7.52 5.26
CA VAL A 122 -15.82 -8.68 5.38
C VAL A 122 -16.64 -9.96 5.57
N THR A 123 -17.72 -9.93 6.36
CA THR A 123 -18.58 -11.10 6.58
C THR A 123 -19.33 -11.57 5.34
N HIS A 124 -19.58 -10.69 4.37
CA HIS A 124 -20.20 -11.05 3.09
C HIS A 124 -19.22 -11.64 2.05
N GLY A 125 -17.95 -11.69 2.38
CA GLY A 125 -16.92 -12.39 1.63
C GLY A 125 -16.33 -11.63 0.42
N VAL A 126 -15.34 -12.28 -0.19
CA VAL A 126 -14.49 -11.69 -1.25
C VAL A 126 -15.26 -11.18 -2.45
N THR A 127 -16.41 -11.77 -2.78
CA THR A 127 -17.21 -11.36 -3.94
C THR A 127 -17.79 -9.95 -3.78
N VAL A 128 -18.28 -9.62 -2.59
CA VAL A 128 -18.84 -8.28 -2.30
C VAL A 128 -17.73 -7.25 -2.31
N ILE A 129 -16.62 -7.55 -1.65
CA ILE A 129 -15.42 -6.67 -1.62
C ILE A 129 -14.92 -6.43 -3.05
N SER A 130 -14.79 -7.49 -3.87
CA SER A 130 -14.33 -7.34 -5.25
C SER A 130 -15.28 -6.49 -6.11
N ARG A 131 -16.59 -6.60 -5.92
CA ARG A 131 -17.57 -5.74 -6.63
C ARG A 131 -17.45 -4.28 -6.18
N LEU A 132 -17.36 -4.03 -4.89
CA LEU A 132 -17.17 -2.69 -4.35
C LEU A 132 -15.89 -2.06 -4.95
N GLN A 133 -14.79 -2.78 -4.95
CA GLN A 133 -13.53 -2.33 -5.54
C GLN A 133 -13.63 -1.99 -7.03
N VAL A 134 -14.35 -2.80 -7.84
CA VAL A 134 -14.55 -2.50 -9.27
C VAL A 134 -15.24 -1.15 -9.47
N TRP A 135 -16.23 -0.84 -8.62
CA TRP A 135 -16.96 0.43 -8.71
C TRP A 135 -16.18 1.63 -8.19
N THR A 136 -15.39 1.44 -7.13
CA THR A 136 -14.67 2.53 -6.47
C THR A 136 -13.28 2.79 -7.06
N GLN A 137 -12.62 1.78 -7.65
CA GLN A 137 -11.27 1.92 -8.22
C GLN A 137 -11.08 3.08 -9.21
N PRO A 138 -11.99 3.36 -10.18
CA PRO A 138 -11.80 4.49 -11.07
C PRO A 138 -11.80 5.83 -10.34
N LEU A 139 -12.63 5.95 -9.30
CA LEU A 139 -12.69 7.15 -8.47
C LEU A 139 -11.44 7.27 -7.61
N TRP A 140 -10.99 6.20 -6.98
CA TRP A 140 -9.72 6.18 -6.24
C TRP A 140 -8.54 6.55 -7.11
N ALA A 141 -8.43 5.93 -8.30
CA ALA A 141 -7.35 6.25 -9.22
C ALA A 141 -7.35 7.73 -9.61
N LEU A 142 -8.51 8.30 -9.90
CA LEU A 142 -8.64 9.72 -10.19
C LEU A 142 -8.17 10.57 -9.02
N MET A 143 -8.66 10.30 -7.81
CA MET A 143 -8.38 11.10 -6.63
C MET A 143 -6.94 10.95 -6.14
N LEU A 144 -6.37 9.74 -6.20
CA LEU A 144 -4.99 9.51 -5.79
C LEU A 144 -3.98 10.06 -6.81
N VAL A 145 -4.26 10.01 -8.12
CA VAL A 145 -3.33 10.43 -9.17
C VAL A 145 -3.39 11.94 -9.41
N THR A 146 -4.55 12.56 -9.23
CA THR A 146 -4.75 14.00 -9.49
C THR A 146 -3.69 14.89 -8.84
N PRO A 147 -3.36 14.77 -7.53
CA PRO A 147 -2.36 15.64 -6.91
C PRO A 147 -1.00 15.56 -7.60
N TYR A 148 -0.57 14.37 -8.00
CA TYR A 148 0.73 14.18 -8.67
C TYR A 148 0.77 14.90 -10.03
N VAL A 149 -0.29 14.75 -10.83
CA VAL A 149 -0.37 15.41 -12.15
C VAL A 149 -0.24 16.91 -12.02
N PHE A 150 -0.97 17.52 -11.09
CA PHE A 150 -0.92 18.98 -10.88
C PHE A 150 0.39 19.43 -10.26
N VAL A 151 0.93 18.70 -9.29
CA VAL A 151 2.23 19.01 -8.68
C VAL A 151 3.33 19.05 -9.73
N PHE A 152 3.40 18.05 -10.61
CA PHE A 152 4.40 18.03 -11.69
C PHE A 152 4.19 19.13 -12.72
N ARG A 153 2.94 19.52 -12.95
CA ARG A 153 2.62 20.62 -13.87
C ARG A 153 3.00 21.99 -13.31
N GLU A 154 2.70 22.23 -12.04
CA GLU A 154 2.97 23.53 -11.37
C GLU A 154 4.43 23.66 -10.96
N ASN A 155 5.10 22.57 -10.64
CA ASN A 155 6.50 22.55 -10.22
C ASN A 155 7.30 21.45 -10.94
N PRO A 156 7.71 21.67 -12.20
CA PRO A 156 8.49 20.68 -12.95
C PRO A 156 9.83 20.30 -12.31
N GLY A 157 10.40 21.18 -11.47
CA GLY A 157 11.67 20.95 -10.75
C GLY A 157 11.52 20.27 -9.39
N VAL A 158 10.31 19.81 -9.00
CA VAL A 158 10.07 19.19 -7.69
C VAL A 158 10.94 17.96 -7.46
N LEU A 159 11.23 17.20 -8.50
CA LEU A 159 12.07 16.01 -8.42
C LEU A 159 13.52 16.32 -8.08
N ASP A 160 14.06 17.42 -8.56
CA ASP A 160 15.45 17.83 -8.26
C ASP A 160 15.60 18.12 -6.77
N GLY A 161 14.61 18.80 -6.20
CA GLY A 161 14.56 19.05 -4.76
C GLY A 161 14.37 17.79 -3.93
N LEU A 162 13.53 16.87 -4.39
CA LEU A 162 13.29 15.57 -3.74
C LEU A 162 14.55 14.71 -3.75
N VAL A 163 15.22 14.60 -4.89
CA VAL A 163 16.47 13.81 -5.04
C VAL A 163 17.58 14.33 -4.11
N GLY A 164 17.63 15.66 -3.92
CA GLY A 164 18.57 16.29 -2.99
C GLY A 164 18.18 16.22 -1.51
N TYR A 165 17.03 15.66 -1.18
CA TYR A 165 16.55 15.62 0.20
C TYR A 165 17.25 14.52 1.02
N GLY A 166 18.05 14.94 2.01
CA GLY A 166 18.85 14.05 2.86
C GLY A 166 18.15 13.48 4.09
N GLY A 167 16.86 13.82 4.31
CA GLY A 167 16.13 13.42 5.52
C GLY A 167 16.68 14.08 6.79
N GLU A 168 16.25 13.59 7.95
CA GLU A 168 16.69 14.07 9.27
C GLU A 168 18.21 13.95 9.50
N ARG A 169 18.84 12.99 8.83
CA ARG A 169 20.28 12.73 8.96
C ARG A 169 21.14 13.46 7.93
N GLY A 170 20.54 14.19 7.00
CA GLY A 170 21.24 14.89 5.92
C GLY A 170 21.94 13.97 4.90
N LEU A 171 21.45 12.72 4.75
CA LEU A 171 22.04 11.69 3.89
C LEU A 171 21.59 11.86 2.43
N THR A 172 22.29 12.65 1.65
CA THR A 172 22.00 12.86 0.22
C THR A 172 22.62 11.78 -0.68
N ALA A 173 23.67 11.09 -0.22
CA ALA A 173 24.34 10.01 -0.92
C ALA A 173 23.90 8.63 -0.38
N PHE A 174 24.27 7.58 -1.13
CA PHE A 174 24.05 6.21 -0.69
C PHE A 174 24.86 5.89 0.57
N ASP A 175 24.17 5.41 1.59
CA ASP A 175 24.74 4.90 2.83
C ASP A 175 24.23 3.48 3.08
N PRO A 176 25.12 2.45 3.16
CA PRO A 176 24.69 1.05 3.30
C PRO A 176 23.91 0.76 4.58
N LEU A 177 24.19 1.47 5.68
CA LEU A 177 23.47 1.26 6.95
C LEU A 177 22.06 1.87 6.88
N ALA A 178 21.95 3.08 6.32
CA ALA A 178 20.66 3.72 6.10
C ALA A 178 19.79 2.92 5.11
N PHE A 179 20.39 2.45 4.01
CA PHE A 179 19.71 1.56 3.05
C PHE A 179 19.24 0.27 3.72
N GLY A 180 20.11 -0.41 4.48
CA GLY A 180 19.74 -1.66 5.18
C GLY A 180 18.63 -1.46 6.21
N ALA A 181 18.69 -0.35 6.97
CA ALA A 181 17.64 0.00 7.92
C ALA A 181 16.31 0.31 7.22
N ALA A 182 16.34 1.07 6.12
CA ALA A 182 15.16 1.35 5.30
C ALA A 182 14.58 0.06 4.70
N MET A 183 15.43 -0.82 4.18
CA MET A 183 15.01 -2.12 3.63
C MET A 183 14.37 -3.02 4.71
N THR A 184 14.84 -2.98 5.96
CA THR A 184 14.25 -3.74 7.06
C THR A 184 12.79 -3.34 7.30
N VAL A 185 12.46 -2.05 7.19
CA VAL A 185 11.08 -1.56 7.30
C VAL A 185 10.25 -2.03 6.12
N GLY A 186 10.75 -1.87 4.90
CA GLY A 186 10.03 -2.26 3.68
C GLY A 186 9.78 -3.77 3.60
N ILE A 187 10.77 -4.59 3.97
CA ILE A 187 10.65 -6.06 3.88
C ILE A 187 9.62 -6.65 4.85
N ALA A 188 9.18 -5.91 5.87
CA ALA A 188 8.09 -6.35 6.73
C ALA A 188 6.79 -6.62 5.94
N LEU A 189 6.63 -5.96 4.78
CA LEU A 189 5.49 -6.20 3.86
C LEU A 189 5.54 -7.57 3.16
N ILE A 190 6.62 -8.35 3.30
CA ILE A 190 6.78 -9.66 2.65
C ILE A 190 5.68 -10.65 3.06
N THR A 191 5.17 -10.52 4.28
CA THR A 191 4.09 -11.39 4.79
C THR A 191 2.80 -11.25 4.00
N GLN A 192 2.57 -10.16 3.29
CA GLN A 192 1.42 -9.96 2.40
C GLN A 192 1.39 -10.96 1.22
N MET A 193 2.49 -11.67 0.97
CA MET A 193 2.50 -12.76 -0.02
C MET A 193 1.51 -13.89 0.33
N GLY A 194 1.10 -14.04 1.58
CA GLY A 194 0.10 -15.01 2.00
C GLY A 194 -1.25 -14.80 1.31
N GLU A 195 -1.68 -13.55 1.15
CA GLU A 195 -2.94 -13.20 0.48
C GLU A 195 -2.99 -13.65 -0.98
N GLN A 196 -1.86 -13.70 -1.66
CA GLN A 196 -1.77 -14.12 -3.05
C GLN A 196 -2.27 -15.55 -3.25
N ALA A 197 -1.95 -16.45 -2.31
CA ALA A 197 -2.41 -17.83 -2.35
C ALA A 197 -3.93 -17.91 -2.24
N ASP A 198 -4.52 -17.11 -1.34
CA ASP A 198 -5.96 -17.11 -1.10
C ASP A 198 -6.78 -16.60 -2.30
N TYR A 199 -6.21 -15.70 -3.11
CA TYR A 199 -6.85 -15.24 -4.35
C TYR A 199 -6.64 -16.19 -5.52
N LEU A 200 -5.42 -16.74 -5.64
CA LEU A 200 -5.01 -17.52 -6.81
C LEU A 200 -5.50 -18.96 -6.78
N ARG A 201 -5.91 -19.48 -5.61
CA ARG A 201 -6.53 -20.81 -5.53
C ARG A 201 -7.80 -20.97 -6.37
N PHE A 202 -8.45 -19.87 -6.75
CA PHE A 202 -9.63 -19.86 -7.62
C PHE A 202 -9.30 -19.70 -9.12
N MET A 203 -8.02 -19.76 -9.49
CA MET A 203 -7.63 -19.71 -10.89
C MET A 203 -8.14 -20.94 -11.65
N PRO A 204 -8.62 -20.76 -12.90
CA PRO A 204 -8.97 -21.89 -13.76
C PRO A 204 -7.73 -22.72 -14.09
N GLU A 205 -7.93 -23.98 -14.48
CA GLU A 205 -6.84 -24.84 -14.94
C GLU A 205 -6.12 -24.23 -16.16
N GLN A 206 -4.79 -24.40 -16.19
CA GLN A 206 -3.97 -23.94 -17.31
C GLN A 206 -4.15 -24.89 -18.50
N THR A 207 -4.64 -24.35 -19.63
CA THR A 207 -4.73 -25.06 -20.91
C THR A 207 -3.78 -24.44 -21.94
N ARG A 208 -3.61 -25.09 -23.11
CA ARG A 208 -2.82 -24.52 -24.21
C ARG A 208 -3.44 -23.23 -24.75
N GLU A 209 -4.77 -23.14 -24.75
CA GLU A 209 -5.53 -22.01 -25.28
C GLU A 209 -5.48 -20.79 -24.36
N ASN A 210 -5.47 -21.01 -23.04
CA ASN A 210 -5.50 -19.92 -22.05
C ASN A 210 -4.11 -19.59 -21.47
N ARG A 211 -3.03 -20.25 -21.92
CA ARG A 211 -1.70 -20.17 -21.30
C ARG A 211 -1.23 -18.74 -21.02
N TRP A 212 -1.34 -17.84 -21.98
CA TRP A 212 -0.91 -16.45 -21.81
C TRP A 212 -1.78 -15.70 -20.79
N ARG A 213 -3.10 -15.84 -20.91
CA ARG A 213 -4.05 -15.21 -19.96
C ARG A 213 -3.87 -15.76 -18.56
N TRP A 214 -3.59 -17.06 -18.45
CA TRP A 214 -3.34 -17.71 -17.18
C TRP A 214 -2.09 -17.15 -16.50
N TRP A 215 -0.97 -17.05 -17.20
CA TRP A 215 0.26 -16.46 -16.69
C TRP A 215 0.08 -14.97 -16.32
N ALA A 216 -0.57 -14.21 -17.16
CA ALA A 216 -0.90 -12.82 -16.86
C ALA A 216 -1.76 -12.70 -15.57
N GLY A 217 -2.73 -13.61 -15.40
CA GLY A 217 -3.56 -13.71 -14.20
C GLY A 217 -2.76 -14.06 -12.95
N VAL A 218 -1.82 -15.02 -13.03
CA VAL A 218 -0.93 -15.39 -11.91
C VAL A 218 -0.03 -14.23 -11.51
N VAL A 219 0.60 -13.56 -12.47
CA VAL A 219 1.48 -12.43 -12.16
C VAL A 219 0.70 -11.24 -11.63
N ALA A 220 -0.40 -10.87 -12.27
CA ALA A 220 -1.20 -9.70 -11.86
C ALA A 220 -2.02 -9.95 -10.59
N GLY A 221 -2.50 -11.18 -10.36
CA GLY A 221 -3.24 -11.55 -9.15
C GLY A 221 -2.37 -11.99 -7.99
N GLY A 222 -1.10 -12.33 -8.28
CA GLY A 222 -0.07 -12.67 -7.32
C GLY A 222 0.82 -11.47 -7.02
N PRO A 223 2.10 -11.51 -7.38
CA PRO A 223 3.06 -10.47 -6.99
C PRO A 223 2.83 -9.11 -7.68
N GLY A 224 1.87 -9.00 -8.60
CA GLY A 224 1.59 -7.78 -9.36
C GLY A 224 1.21 -6.58 -8.48
N TRP A 225 0.68 -6.79 -7.28
CA TRP A 225 0.38 -5.72 -6.33
C TRP A 225 1.63 -4.94 -5.89
N VAL A 226 2.81 -5.55 -5.97
CA VAL A 226 4.08 -4.91 -5.61
C VAL A 226 4.36 -3.68 -6.48
N VAL A 227 3.94 -3.71 -7.74
CA VAL A 227 4.15 -2.57 -8.66
C VAL A 227 3.42 -1.31 -8.17
N PRO A 228 2.09 -1.31 -8.00
CA PRO A 228 1.42 -0.17 -7.39
C PRO A 228 1.93 0.12 -5.97
N GLY A 229 2.29 -0.89 -5.18
CA GLY A 229 2.86 -0.70 -3.86
C GLY A 229 4.15 0.12 -3.87
N VAL A 230 5.09 -0.21 -4.73
CA VAL A 230 6.34 0.56 -4.92
C VAL A 230 6.05 1.98 -5.38
N LEU A 231 5.14 2.14 -6.36
CA LEU A 231 4.76 3.47 -6.85
C LEU A 231 4.12 4.33 -5.76
N LYS A 232 3.27 3.74 -4.92
CA LYS A 232 2.66 4.42 -3.78
C LYS A 232 3.67 4.81 -2.72
N MET A 233 4.62 3.95 -2.39
CA MET A 233 5.70 4.29 -1.44
C MET A 233 6.55 5.45 -1.97
N LEU A 234 6.94 5.44 -3.24
CA LEU A 234 7.66 6.54 -3.87
C LEU A 234 6.80 7.81 -3.96
N GLY A 235 5.51 7.64 -4.25
CA GLY A 235 4.54 8.72 -4.23
C GLY A 235 4.38 9.35 -2.85
N GLY A 236 4.28 8.53 -1.79
CA GLY A 236 4.25 8.99 -0.41
C GLY A 236 5.51 9.78 -0.02
N ALA A 237 6.67 9.33 -0.49
CA ALA A 237 7.91 10.09 -0.31
C ALA A 237 7.82 11.49 -0.98
N LEU A 238 7.29 11.58 -2.19
CA LEU A 238 7.08 12.87 -2.86
C LEU A 238 6.08 13.75 -2.11
N LEU A 239 4.93 13.19 -1.70
CA LEU A 239 3.90 13.94 -0.98
C LEU A 239 4.40 14.45 0.38
N ALA A 240 5.15 13.63 1.11
CA ALA A 240 5.78 14.03 2.36
C ALA A 240 6.80 15.17 2.15
N TYR A 241 7.62 15.08 1.10
CA TYR A 241 8.54 16.15 0.74
C TYR A 241 7.79 17.47 0.46
N LEU A 242 6.68 17.41 -0.27
CA LEU A 242 5.84 18.58 -0.54
C LEU A 242 5.23 19.14 0.75
N ALA A 243 4.67 18.27 1.60
CA ALA A 243 4.09 18.67 2.87
C ALA A 243 5.10 19.41 3.75
N ILE A 244 6.32 18.89 3.87
CA ILE A 244 7.42 19.53 4.61
C ILE A 244 7.77 20.89 4.00
N ARG A 245 7.82 21.00 2.68
CA ARG A 245 8.08 22.27 1.97
C ARG A 245 6.97 23.30 2.19
N HIS A 246 5.75 22.87 2.44
CA HIS A 246 4.59 23.70 2.76
C HIS A 246 4.36 23.88 4.26
N MET A 247 5.43 23.78 5.07
CA MET A 247 5.42 24.10 6.50
C MET A 247 4.62 23.12 7.37
N VAL A 248 4.28 21.93 6.86
CA VAL A 248 3.74 20.86 7.71
C VAL A 248 4.86 20.31 8.60
N PRO A 249 4.67 20.18 9.91
CA PRO A 249 5.65 19.56 10.80
C PRO A 249 6.06 18.16 10.31
N VAL A 250 7.33 17.83 10.41
CA VAL A 250 7.88 16.57 9.88
C VAL A 250 7.16 15.35 10.44
N GLU A 251 6.78 15.40 11.73
CA GLU A 251 6.04 14.34 12.41
C GLU A 251 4.65 14.10 11.83
N ARG A 252 4.03 15.14 11.27
CA ARG A 252 2.72 15.06 10.59
C ARG A 252 2.85 14.80 9.09
N ALA A 253 3.98 15.12 8.49
CA ALA A 253 4.20 14.93 7.07
C ALA A 253 4.28 13.44 6.64
N VAL A 254 4.34 12.52 7.60
CA VAL A 254 4.27 11.07 7.34
C VAL A 254 2.85 10.50 7.44
N ASP A 255 1.88 11.30 7.87
CA ASP A 255 0.46 10.93 7.86
C ASP A 255 -0.13 11.11 6.46
N PRO A 256 -0.69 10.06 5.83
CA PRO A 256 -1.29 10.16 4.49
C PRO A 256 -2.34 11.27 4.37
N ASN A 257 -3.17 11.45 5.39
CA ASN A 257 -4.20 12.50 5.39
C ASN A 257 -3.59 13.89 5.26
N GLN A 258 -2.53 14.17 6.03
CA GLN A 258 -1.83 15.45 5.99
C GLN A 258 -1.06 15.63 4.67
N MET A 259 -0.48 14.57 4.13
CA MET A 259 0.19 14.61 2.82
C MET A 259 -0.78 14.97 1.70
N TYR A 260 -1.94 14.31 1.64
CA TYR A 260 -2.96 14.60 0.64
C TYR A 260 -3.60 15.96 0.84
N LEU A 261 -3.87 16.35 2.09
CA LEU A 261 -4.36 17.69 2.40
C LEU A 261 -3.40 18.77 1.88
N ALA A 262 -2.12 18.68 2.23
CA ALA A 262 -1.10 19.62 1.77
C ALA A 262 -0.98 19.67 0.23
N ALA A 263 -1.04 18.49 -0.42
CA ALA A 263 -0.97 18.42 -1.88
C ALA A 263 -2.19 19.04 -2.54
N TYR A 264 -3.39 18.79 -2.04
CA TYR A 264 -4.61 19.39 -2.59
C TYR A 264 -4.74 20.87 -2.29
N GLU A 265 -4.28 21.36 -1.13
CA GLU A 265 -4.22 22.79 -0.83
C GLU A 265 -3.21 23.52 -1.73
N TYR A 266 -2.09 22.86 -2.05
CA TYR A 266 -1.13 23.38 -3.01
C TYR A 266 -1.74 23.53 -4.41
N VAL A 267 -2.51 22.53 -4.86
CA VAL A 267 -3.14 22.52 -6.20
C VAL A 267 -4.37 23.43 -6.26
N PHE A 268 -5.16 23.47 -5.18
CA PHE A 268 -6.42 24.21 -5.08
C PHE A 268 -6.44 25.09 -3.83
N PRO A 269 -5.75 26.24 -3.80
CA PRO A 269 -5.56 27.03 -2.58
C PRO A 269 -6.84 27.45 -1.84
N HIS A 270 -8.00 27.50 -2.53
CA HIS A 270 -9.28 27.89 -1.93
C HIS A 270 -10.18 26.71 -1.57
N TYR A 271 -10.00 25.54 -2.19
CA TYR A 271 -10.89 24.39 -2.06
C TYR A 271 -10.15 23.10 -1.70
N GLY A 272 -8.84 23.16 -1.55
CA GLY A 272 -7.98 21.97 -1.34
C GLY A 272 -8.42 21.14 -0.16
N TRP A 273 -8.83 21.77 0.94
CA TRP A 273 -9.34 21.06 2.11
C TRP A 273 -10.58 20.19 1.78
N ALA A 274 -11.57 20.77 1.11
CA ALA A 274 -12.80 20.04 0.78
C ALA A 274 -12.54 18.89 -0.21
N VAL A 275 -11.64 19.12 -1.17
CA VAL A 275 -11.23 18.09 -2.14
C VAL A 275 -10.45 16.98 -1.43
N ALA A 276 -9.51 17.32 -0.55
CA ALA A 276 -8.73 16.34 0.22
C ALA A 276 -9.64 15.51 1.14
N ALA A 277 -10.52 16.14 1.90
CA ALA A 277 -11.46 15.47 2.78
C ALA A 277 -12.36 14.49 2.01
N THR A 278 -12.87 14.92 0.84
CA THR A 278 -13.69 14.05 -0.02
C THR A 278 -12.88 12.89 -0.56
N ALA A 279 -11.63 13.12 -1.03
CA ALA A 279 -10.76 12.09 -1.55
C ALA A 279 -10.44 11.03 -0.51
N LEU A 280 -10.05 11.45 0.68
CA LEU A 280 -9.68 10.56 1.77
C LEU A 280 -10.88 9.79 2.34
N PHE A 281 -12.07 10.38 2.32
CA PHE A 281 -13.30 9.69 2.73
C PHE A 281 -13.70 8.58 1.73
N VAL A 282 -13.43 8.77 0.46
CA VAL A 282 -13.78 7.79 -0.60
C VAL A 282 -12.76 6.65 -0.67
N VAL A 283 -11.50 6.89 -0.34
CA VAL A 283 -10.42 5.89 -0.34
C VAL A 283 -10.50 5.02 0.90
#